data_5bff9633a872274ce76efdeb5046efcb
#
_entry.id   5bff9633a872274ce76efdeb5046efcb
#
_cell.length_a   1.000
_cell.length_b   1.000
_cell.length_c   1.000
_cell.angle_alpha   90.00
_cell.angle_beta   90.00
_cell.angle_gamma   90.00
#
_symmetry.space_group_name_H-M   'P 1'
#
loop_
_entity.id
_entity.type
_entity.pdbx_description
1 polymer ?
#
loop_
_entity_poly.entity_id
_entity_poly.type
_entity_poly.pdbx_seq_one_letter_code
_entity_poly.pdbx_strand_id
1 'polypeptide(L)'
;VNIEVLSESEEAALTFSGALIGLPVIDTPTLVIDIGGGSTEYTVGTQSIDVFASIPFGAVTSTDSHISSDLPRPEDLTNLIGAVSDELEDITRDHPIVGTAIRTVGVAGTIVTIAAVELGLHEFDDTALHGMALSREAVEDVFRTVATEPLALRVQNPGLGPDRADIIVAGCCILVATMRRLHLAEITVSTRGLLDGVVHRVRLNS
;
A
#
# COMPACT_ATOMS: atom_id res chain seq x y z
N VAL A 1 27.28 15.79 -7.46
CA VAL A 1 25.91 15.51 -6.98
C VAL A 1 26.00 15.36 -5.48
N ASN A 2 25.24 16.18 -4.74
CA ASN A 2 25.09 15.99 -3.30
C ASN A 2 24.09 14.87 -3.05
N ILE A 3 24.51 13.86 -2.30
CA ILE A 3 23.62 12.79 -1.83
C ILE A 3 23.13 13.22 -0.46
N GLU A 4 21.80 13.25 -0.30
CA GLU A 4 21.12 13.54 0.96
C GLU A 4 20.39 12.28 1.42
N VAL A 5 20.58 11.91 2.68
CA VAL A 5 19.84 10.79 3.30
C VAL A 5 18.70 11.43 4.08
N LEU A 6 17.47 11.06 3.72
CA LEU A 6 16.27 11.53 4.39
C LEU A 6 16.08 10.77 5.72
N SER A 7 15.55 11.46 6.71
CA SER A 7 14.97 10.80 7.88
C SER A 7 13.63 10.14 7.52
N GLU A 8 13.20 9.13 8.28
CA GLU A 8 11.91 8.46 8.08
C GLU A 8 10.73 9.47 8.07
N SER A 9 10.78 10.49 8.93
CA SER A 9 9.74 11.53 8.96
C SER A 9 9.75 12.43 7.72
N GLU A 10 10.91 12.72 7.14
CA GLU A 10 11.02 13.47 5.89
C GLU A 10 10.55 12.63 4.70
N GLU A 11 10.88 11.35 4.68
CA GLU A 11 10.40 10.41 3.66
C GLU A 11 8.88 10.29 3.72
N ALA A 12 8.31 10.11 4.92
CA ALA A 12 6.87 10.06 5.12
C ALA A 12 6.17 11.35 4.65
N ALA A 13 6.72 12.53 4.97
CA ALA A 13 6.16 13.81 4.54
C ALA A 13 6.19 13.97 3.02
N LEU A 14 7.25 13.53 2.37
CA LEU A 14 7.37 13.57 0.91
C LEU A 14 6.42 12.56 0.24
N THR A 15 6.35 11.34 0.76
CA THR A 15 5.42 10.32 0.28
C THR A 15 3.98 10.81 0.43
N PHE A 16 3.61 11.38 1.58
CA PHE A 16 2.29 11.95 1.81
C PHE A 16 1.95 13.04 0.80
N SER A 17 2.83 14.03 0.65
CA SER A 17 2.61 15.11 -0.31
C SER A 17 2.56 14.63 -1.75
N GLY A 18 3.44 13.69 -2.11
CA GLY A 18 3.49 13.08 -3.43
C GLY A 18 2.22 12.29 -3.76
N ALA A 19 1.75 11.48 -2.81
CA ALA A 19 0.55 10.67 -2.93
C ALA A 19 -0.70 11.46 -3.31
N LEU A 20 -0.79 12.72 -2.91
CA LEU A 20 -1.94 13.59 -3.13
C LEU A 20 -1.88 14.38 -4.45
N ILE A 21 -0.74 14.37 -5.15
CA ILE A 21 -0.58 15.09 -6.43
C ILE A 21 -1.57 14.53 -7.46
N GLY A 22 -2.37 15.42 -8.06
CA GLY A 22 -3.36 15.04 -9.08
C GLY A 22 -4.68 14.51 -8.53
N LEU A 23 -4.78 14.23 -7.24
CA LEU A 23 -6.05 13.87 -6.61
C LEU A 23 -6.85 15.10 -6.18
N PRO A 24 -8.18 14.99 -6.03
CA PRO A 24 -9.00 16.09 -5.53
C PRO A 24 -8.51 16.60 -4.17
N VAL A 25 -8.39 17.92 -4.03
CA VAL A 25 -8.04 18.55 -2.75
C VAL A 25 -9.25 18.47 -1.82
N ILE A 26 -9.04 17.94 -0.61
CA ILE A 26 -10.05 17.94 0.45
C ILE A 26 -9.43 18.51 1.73
N ASP A 27 -10.21 19.21 2.50
CA ASP A 27 -9.76 19.83 3.77
C ASP A 27 -10.19 18.94 4.98
N THR A 28 -9.87 17.65 4.86
CA THR A 28 -10.14 16.65 5.91
C THR A 28 -8.96 15.70 6.05
N PRO A 29 -8.76 15.11 7.23
CA PRO A 29 -7.67 14.15 7.44
C PRO A 29 -7.71 13.02 6.42
N THR A 30 -6.60 12.83 5.73
CA THR A 30 -6.35 11.76 4.77
C THR A 30 -5.34 10.80 5.36
N LEU A 31 -5.67 9.51 5.35
CA LEU A 31 -4.73 8.42 5.62
C LEU A 31 -4.04 8.03 4.31
N VAL A 32 -2.73 8.07 4.27
CA VAL A 32 -1.91 7.49 3.20
C VAL A 32 -1.33 6.17 3.71
N ILE A 33 -1.52 5.10 2.96
CA ILE A 33 -0.98 3.76 3.21
C ILE A 33 0.07 3.48 2.14
N ASP A 34 1.30 3.26 2.56
CA ASP A 34 2.42 2.89 1.70
C ASP A 34 2.87 1.46 2.02
N ILE A 35 2.59 0.50 1.14
CA ILE A 35 3.03 -0.90 1.31
C ILE A 35 4.30 -1.10 0.51
N GLY A 36 5.43 -0.91 1.19
CA GLY A 36 6.76 -1.09 0.63
C GLY A 36 7.23 -2.55 0.60
N GLY A 37 8.51 -2.73 0.31
CA GLY A 37 9.15 -4.05 0.36
C GLY A 37 9.48 -4.52 1.77
N GLY A 38 9.95 -3.60 2.63
CA GLY A 38 10.43 -3.88 4.00
C GLY A 38 9.42 -3.60 5.09
N SER A 39 8.57 -2.61 4.89
CA SER A 39 7.65 -2.07 5.88
C SER A 39 6.36 -1.60 5.25
N THR A 40 5.40 -1.24 6.09
CA THR A 40 4.18 -0.52 5.68
C THR A 40 4.02 0.71 6.56
N GLU A 41 3.86 1.86 5.91
CA GLU A 41 3.71 3.16 6.54
C GLU A 41 2.26 3.62 6.51
N TYR A 42 1.82 4.22 7.64
CA TYR A 42 0.51 4.82 7.84
C TYR A 42 0.72 6.29 8.21
N THR A 43 0.38 7.18 7.31
CA THR A 43 0.57 8.63 7.51
C THR A 43 -0.76 9.34 7.44
N VAL A 44 -1.10 10.11 8.45
CA VAL A 44 -2.34 10.91 8.48
C VAL A 44 -2.01 12.39 8.51
N GLY A 45 -2.74 13.16 7.73
CA GLY A 45 -2.61 14.61 7.71
C GLY A 45 -3.64 15.26 6.79
N THR A 46 -3.59 16.58 6.71
CA THR A 46 -4.42 17.38 5.77
C THR A 46 -3.53 18.06 4.73
N GLN A 47 -2.77 19.07 5.13
CA GLN A 47 -1.76 19.76 4.29
C GLN A 47 -0.33 19.34 4.67
N SER A 48 -0.15 18.92 5.91
CA SER A 48 1.08 18.37 6.46
C SER A 48 0.74 17.12 7.24
N ILE A 49 1.74 16.30 7.56
CA ILE A 49 1.55 15.12 8.38
C ILE A 49 1.30 15.52 9.84
N ASP A 50 0.30 14.89 10.45
CA ASP A 50 -0.02 14.99 11.87
C ASP A 50 0.45 13.75 12.62
N VAL A 51 0.35 12.57 11.96
CA VAL A 51 0.73 11.26 12.52
C VAL A 51 1.49 10.48 11.46
N PHE A 52 2.54 9.81 11.90
CA PHE A 52 3.29 8.80 11.16
C PHE A 52 3.46 7.56 12.03
N ALA A 53 3.16 6.39 11.48
CA ALA A 53 3.43 5.10 12.08
C ALA A 53 3.93 4.13 11.02
N SER A 54 4.82 3.21 11.39
CA SER A 54 5.35 2.17 10.52
C SER A 54 5.28 0.82 11.22
N ILE A 55 4.97 -0.23 10.46
CA ILE A 55 5.04 -1.61 10.91
C ILE A 55 6.09 -2.37 10.09
N PRO A 56 6.81 -3.34 10.68
CA PRO A 56 7.88 -4.09 9.99
C PRO A 56 7.33 -5.19 9.08
N PHE A 57 6.25 -4.91 8.36
CA PHE A 57 5.59 -5.79 7.41
C PHE A 57 5.55 -5.12 6.04
N GLY A 58 6.44 -5.52 5.14
CA GLY A 58 6.43 -5.16 3.73
C GLY A 58 6.25 -6.40 2.87
N ALA A 59 5.98 -6.22 1.57
CA ALA A 59 5.70 -7.34 0.67
C ALA A 59 6.85 -8.35 0.60
N VAL A 60 8.11 -7.89 0.57
CA VAL A 60 9.30 -8.76 0.51
C VAL A 60 9.55 -9.42 1.86
N THR A 61 9.69 -8.63 2.92
CA THR A 61 10.01 -9.15 4.26
C THR A 61 8.96 -10.11 4.77
N SER A 62 7.69 -9.86 4.48
CA SER A 62 6.59 -10.74 4.87
C SER A 62 6.53 -12.02 4.03
N THR A 63 6.91 -11.97 2.74
CA THR A 63 7.07 -13.17 1.93
C THR A 63 8.16 -14.06 2.51
N ASP A 64 9.34 -13.51 2.77
CA ASP A 64 10.50 -14.26 3.28
C ASP A 64 10.23 -14.88 4.66
N SER A 65 9.48 -14.19 5.53
CA SER A 65 9.29 -14.62 6.91
C SER A 65 8.01 -15.44 7.17
N HIS A 66 6.99 -15.33 6.32
CA HIS A 66 5.68 -15.94 6.57
C HIS A 66 5.23 -16.91 5.48
N ILE A 67 5.66 -16.75 4.22
CA ILE A 67 5.23 -17.62 3.13
C ILE A 67 6.27 -18.71 2.92
N SER A 68 5.98 -19.92 3.38
CA SER A 68 6.95 -21.02 3.43
C SER A 68 7.01 -21.87 2.16
N SER A 69 6.05 -21.71 1.24
CA SER A 69 5.94 -22.53 0.02
C SER A 69 5.25 -21.78 -1.12
N ASP A 70 5.59 -22.14 -2.36
CA ASP A 70 4.75 -21.80 -3.51
C ASP A 70 3.45 -22.58 -3.41
N LEU A 71 2.32 -21.97 -3.67
CA LEU A 71 1.03 -22.26 -3.05
C LEU A 71 1.12 -22.07 -1.52
N PRO A 72 0.92 -20.82 -1.05
CA PRO A 72 0.97 -20.51 0.36
C PRO A 72 -0.04 -21.35 1.15
N ARG A 73 0.37 -21.82 2.31
CA ARG A 73 -0.55 -22.58 3.17
C ARG A 73 -1.57 -21.63 3.82
N PRO A 74 -2.80 -22.07 4.05
CA PRO A 74 -3.82 -21.26 4.72
C PRO A 74 -3.36 -20.71 6.08
N GLU A 75 -2.54 -21.48 6.81
CA GLU A 75 -1.96 -21.08 8.09
C GLU A 75 -0.99 -19.91 7.94
N ASP A 76 -0.14 -19.92 6.91
CA ASP A 76 0.82 -18.85 6.62
C ASP A 76 0.08 -17.54 6.37
N LEU A 77 -0.99 -17.58 5.55
CA LEU A 77 -1.82 -16.42 5.24
C LEU A 77 -2.56 -15.88 6.46
N THR A 78 -3.15 -16.78 7.26
CA THR A 78 -3.89 -16.40 8.48
C THR A 78 -2.96 -15.78 9.51
N ASN A 79 -1.77 -16.36 9.71
CA ASN A 79 -0.77 -15.85 10.64
C ASN A 79 -0.28 -14.45 10.24
N LEU A 80 0.01 -14.24 8.95
CA LEU A 80 0.44 -12.92 8.47
C LEU A 80 -0.66 -11.87 8.64
N ILE A 81 -1.89 -12.19 8.23
CA ILE A 81 -3.05 -11.27 8.41
C ILE A 81 -3.27 -10.94 9.89
N GLY A 82 -3.14 -11.96 10.77
CA GLY A 82 -3.25 -11.76 12.22
C GLY A 82 -2.18 -10.84 12.77
N ALA A 83 -0.91 -11.10 12.44
CA ALA A 83 0.23 -10.30 12.91
C ALA A 83 0.13 -8.83 12.47
N VAL A 84 -0.25 -8.57 11.21
CA VAL A 84 -0.49 -7.19 10.72
C VAL A 84 -1.66 -6.54 11.47
N SER A 85 -2.72 -7.29 11.76
CA SER A 85 -3.89 -6.77 12.48
C SER A 85 -3.56 -6.40 13.92
N ASP A 86 -2.68 -7.16 14.59
CA ASP A 86 -2.22 -6.89 15.95
C ASP A 86 -1.40 -5.59 16.01
N GLU A 87 -0.45 -5.38 15.07
CA GLU A 87 0.29 -4.13 14.96
C GLU A 87 -0.63 -2.91 14.72
N LEU A 88 -1.63 -3.09 13.85
CA LEU A 88 -2.62 -2.03 13.60
C LEU A 88 -3.51 -1.74 14.80
N GLU A 89 -3.76 -2.72 15.66
CA GLU A 89 -4.46 -2.50 16.91
C GLU A 89 -3.67 -1.56 17.82
N ASP A 90 -2.37 -1.78 17.94
CA ASP A 90 -1.48 -0.92 18.72
C ASP A 90 -1.42 0.50 18.11
N ILE A 91 -1.24 0.62 16.78
CA ILE A 91 -1.26 1.92 16.11
C ILE A 91 -2.57 2.68 16.34
N THR A 92 -3.72 2.02 16.19
CA THR A 92 -5.03 2.69 16.36
C THR A 92 -5.35 3.03 17.80
N ARG A 93 -4.78 2.31 18.77
CA ARG A 93 -4.86 2.65 20.20
C ARG A 93 -4.03 3.90 20.51
N ASP A 94 -2.80 3.97 19.99
CA ASP A 94 -1.88 5.07 20.24
C ASP A 94 -2.22 6.31 19.39
N HIS A 95 -2.73 6.10 18.19
CA HIS A 95 -3.11 7.12 17.21
C HIS A 95 -4.52 6.87 16.65
N PRO A 96 -5.60 7.17 17.39
CA PRO A 96 -6.98 6.87 16.98
C PRO A 96 -7.39 7.50 15.64
N ILE A 97 -6.75 8.60 15.23
CA ILE A 97 -7.02 9.28 13.96
C ILE A 97 -6.73 8.38 12.73
N VAL A 98 -5.84 7.38 12.86
CA VAL A 98 -5.55 6.41 11.79
C VAL A 98 -6.80 5.60 11.44
N GLY A 99 -7.60 5.23 12.46
CA GLY A 99 -8.84 4.47 12.27
C GLY A 99 -10.08 5.33 11.94
N THR A 100 -9.96 6.66 11.95
CA THR A 100 -11.08 7.60 11.74
C THR A 100 -10.89 8.59 10.60
N ALA A 101 -9.81 8.45 9.82
CA ALA A 101 -9.58 9.28 8.65
C ALA A 101 -10.72 9.12 7.63
N ILE A 102 -11.19 10.26 7.08
CA ILE A 102 -12.36 10.29 6.17
C ILE A 102 -11.99 9.77 4.78
N ARG A 103 -10.74 9.99 4.36
CA ARG A 103 -10.21 9.55 3.07
C ARG A 103 -9.01 8.67 3.28
N THR A 104 -8.92 7.61 2.47
CA THR A 104 -7.73 6.74 2.45
C THR A 104 -7.15 6.70 1.04
N VAL A 105 -5.85 6.92 0.93
CA VAL A 105 -5.08 6.83 -0.31
C VAL A 105 -4.04 5.73 -0.16
N GLY A 106 -4.00 4.82 -1.11
CA GLY A 106 -3.00 3.76 -1.16
C GLY A 106 -1.94 4.05 -2.23
N VAL A 107 -0.67 3.86 -1.88
CA VAL A 107 0.47 4.12 -2.76
C VAL A 107 1.42 2.93 -2.84
N ALA A 108 2.49 3.10 -3.58
CA ALA A 108 3.55 2.13 -3.85
C ALA A 108 3.14 0.94 -4.71
N GLY A 109 4.16 0.17 -5.06
CA GLY A 109 4.03 -0.88 -6.08
C GLY A 109 3.06 -2.00 -5.72
N THR A 110 2.90 -2.33 -4.44
CA THR A 110 1.97 -3.37 -4.01
C THR A 110 0.51 -2.99 -4.32
N ILE A 111 0.09 -1.81 -3.90
CA ILE A 111 -1.30 -1.34 -4.10
C ILE A 111 -1.59 -1.11 -5.58
N VAL A 112 -0.65 -0.48 -6.30
CA VAL A 112 -0.77 -0.24 -7.74
C VAL A 112 -0.87 -1.56 -8.51
N THR A 113 -0.09 -2.59 -8.12
CA THR A 113 -0.17 -3.91 -8.74
C THR A 113 -1.52 -4.59 -8.47
N ILE A 114 -2.03 -4.55 -7.24
CA ILE A 114 -3.37 -5.10 -6.93
C ILE A 114 -4.45 -4.43 -7.79
N ALA A 115 -4.40 -3.11 -7.92
CA ALA A 115 -5.33 -2.36 -8.77
C ALA A 115 -5.19 -2.71 -10.26
N ALA A 116 -3.96 -2.91 -10.75
CA ALA A 116 -3.69 -3.31 -12.14
C ALA A 116 -4.21 -4.73 -12.43
N VAL A 117 -4.08 -5.65 -11.48
CA VAL A 117 -4.63 -7.02 -11.59
C VAL A 117 -6.16 -6.98 -11.59
N GLU A 118 -6.79 -6.19 -10.71
CA GLU A 118 -8.24 -6.01 -10.68
C GLU A 118 -8.78 -5.50 -12.02
N LEU A 119 -8.08 -4.55 -12.64
CA LEU A 119 -8.46 -4.02 -13.96
C LEU A 119 -8.07 -4.93 -15.12
N GLY A 120 -7.28 -5.99 -14.91
CA GLY A 120 -6.75 -6.86 -15.95
C GLY A 120 -5.85 -6.14 -16.94
N LEU A 121 -5.04 -5.18 -16.49
CA LEU A 121 -4.19 -4.36 -17.37
C LEU A 121 -2.99 -5.16 -17.89
N HIS A 122 -2.83 -5.24 -19.20
CA HIS A 122 -1.65 -5.87 -19.81
C HIS A 122 -0.41 -4.96 -19.79
N GLU A 123 -0.61 -3.65 -19.73
CA GLU A 123 0.44 -2.63 -19.63
C GLU A 123 0.06 -1.61 -18.57
N PHE A 124 1.05 -0.94 -18.01
CA PHE A 124 0.81 0.11 -17.02
C PHE A 124 0.04 1.28 -17.65
N ASP A 125 -1.12 1.62 -17.06
CA ASP A 125 -1.96 2.73 -17.47
C ASP A 125 -2.19 3.68 -16.29
N ASP A 126 -1.40 4.75 -16.22
CA ASP A 126 -1.48 5.77 -15.18
C ASP A 126 -2.89 6.40 -15.10
N THR A 127 -3.54 6.59 -16.23
CA THR A 127 -4.86 7.24 -16.30
C THR A 127 -5.96 6.34 -15.72
N ALA A 128 -5.86 5.05 -15.91
CA ALA A 128 -6.80 4.08 -15.37
C ALA A 128 -6.58 3.86 -13.86
N LEU A 129 -5.32 3.91 -13.41
CA LEU A 129 -4.93 3.58 -12.03
C LEU A 129 -4.99 4.77 -11.07
N HIS A 130 -4.49 5.94 -11.49
CA HIS A 130 -4.41 7.10 -10.61
C HIS A 130 -5.78 7.71 -10.32
N GLY A 131 -6.17 7.71 -9.06
CA GLY A 131 -7.50 8.16 -8.61
C GLY A 131 -8.58 7.06 -8.65
N MET A 132 -8.25 5.83 -9.07
CA MET A 132 -9.17 4.69 -9.02
C MET A 132 -9.61 4.41 -7.58
N ALA A 133 -10.91 4.17 -7.39
CA ALA A 133 -11.43 3.61 -6.15
C ALA A 133 -11.26 2.09 -6.18
N LEU A 134 -10.45 1.55 -5.28
CA LEU A 134 -10.21 0.12 -5.11
C LEU A 134 -10.98 -0.36 -3.89
N SER A 135 -12.05 -1.11 -4.11
CA SER A 135 -12.90 -1.62 -3.04
C SER A 135 -12.23 -2.77 -2.27
N ARG A 136 -12.62 -2.95 -0.99
CA ARG A 136 -12.17 -4.10 -0.20
C ARG A 136 -12.54 -5.43 -0.84
N GLU A 137 -13.72 -5.53 -1.46
CA GLU A 137 -14.18 -6.72 -2.15
C GLU A 137 -13.21 -7.07 -3.30
N ALA A 138 -12.85 -6.08 -4.13
CA ALA A 138 -11.88 -6.26 -5.22
C ALA A 138 -10.50 -6.72 -4.69
N VAL A 139 -10.00 -6.10 -3.62
CA VAL A 139 -8.74 -6.52 -2.98
C VAL A 139 -8.81 -7.96 -2.50
N GLU A 140 -9.93 -8.37 -1.88
CA GLU A 140 -10.12 -9.74 -1.41
C GLU A 140 -10.28 -10.74 -2.57
N ASP A 141 -10.83 -10.33 -3.71
CA ASP A 141 -10.94 -11.17 -4.90
C ASP A 141 -9.58 -11.37 -5.55
N VAL A 142 -8.79 -10.31 -5.71
CA VAL A 142 -7.40 -10.41 -6.18
C VAL A 142 -6.60 -11.31 -5.24
N PHE A 143 -6.71 -11.09 -3.92
CA PHE A 143 -6.03 -11.93 -2.93
C PHE A 143 -6.37 -13.41 -3.09
N ARG A 144 -7.67 -13.77 -3.19
CA ARG A 144 -8.11 -15.17 -3.40
C ARG A 144 -7.49 -15.77 -4.65
N THR A 145 -7.47 -15.01 -5.74
CA THR A 145 -6.88 -15.45 -7.02
C THR A 145 -5.40 -15.75 -6.85
N VAL A 146 -4.59 -14.75 -6.45
CA VAL A 146 -3.13 -14.91 -6.40
C VAL A 146 -2.67 -15.88 -5.31
N ALA A 147 -3.42 -16.04 -4.22
CA ALA A 147 -3.09 -16.96 -3.15
C ALA A 147 -3.38 -18.46 -3.49
N THR A 148 -4.23 -18.71 -4.49
CA THR A 148 -4.58 -20.07 -4.92
C THR A 148 -3.85 -20.50 -6.19
N GLU A 149 -3.08 -19.64 -6.79
CA GLU A 149 -2.29 -19.93 -7.99
C GLU A 149 -0.82 -20.18 -7.65
N PRO A 150 -0.18 -21.24 -8.20
CA PRO A 150 1.27 -21.39 -8.12
C PRO A 150 1.95 -20.26 -8.91
N LEU A 151 3.19 -19.93 -8.56
CA LEU A 151 3.96 -18.83 -9.16
C LEU A 151 3.94 -18.87 -10.71
N ALA A 152 4.07 -20.08 -11.28
CA ALA A 152 4.08 -20.28 -12.74
C ALA A 152 2.77 -19.86 -13.44
N LEU A 153 1.64 -19.89 -12.76
CA LEU A 153 0.37 -19.38 -13.26
C LEU A 153 0.18 -17.91 -12.85
N ARG A 154 0.56 -17.55 -11.64
CA ARG A 154 0.42 -16.20 -11.10
C ARG A 154 1.10 -15.15 -11.97
N VAL A 155 2.30 -15.43 -12.51
CA VAL A 155 3.01 -14.55 -13.45
C VAL A 155 2.27 -14.27 -14.77
N GLN A 156 1.21 -15.02 -15.07
CA GLN A 156 0.42 -14.85 -16.28
C GLN A 156 -0.78 -13.93 -16.07
N ASN A 157 -1.08 -13.54 -14.83
CA ASN A 157 -2.19 -12.61 -14.57
C ASN A 157 -1.88 -11.24 -15.19
N PRO A 158 -2.80 -10.68 -15.96
CA PRO A 158 -2.68 -9.31 -16.43
C PRO A 158 -2.51 -8.36 -15.24
N GLY A 159 -1.66 -7.36 -15.38
CA GLY A 159 -1.35 -6.40 -14.31
C GLY A 159 -0.31 -6.85 -13.32
N LEU A 160 0.03 -8.15 -13.28
CA LEU A 160 1.03 -8.71 -12.38
C LEU A 160 2.35 -8.95 -13.11
N GLY A 161 3.30 -8.04 -12.95
CA GLY A 161 4.64 -8.21 -13.49
C GLY A 161 5.40 -9.38 -12.84
N PRO A 162 6.33 -10.03 -13.57
CA PRO A 162 7.09 -11.17 -13.06
C PRO A 162 7.95 -10.82 -11.83
N ASP A 163 8.36 -9.58 -11.68
CA ASP A 163 9.12 -9.03 -10.56
C ASP A 163 8.27 -8.80 -9.28
N ARG A 164 6.97 -9.01 -9.37
CA ARG A 164 6.01 -8.86 -8.27
C ARG A 164 5.28 -10.14 -7.91
N ALA A 165 5.26 -11.13 -8.81
CA ALA A 165 4.44 -12.32 -8.67
C ALA A 165 4.79 -13.19 -7.46
N ASP A 166 6.03 -13.15 -6.99
CA ASP A 166 6.51 -13.87 -5.81
C ASP A 166 6.10 -13.20 -4.49
N ILE A 167 6.02 -11.86 -4.46
CA ILE A 167 5.76 -11.09 -3.23
C ILE A 167 4.32 -10.58 -3.10
N ILE A 168 3.51 -10.66 -4.17
CA ILE A 168 2.17 -10.05 -4.20
C ILE A 168 1.21 -10.67 -3.18
N VAL A 169 1.35 -11.96 -2.89
CA VAL A 169 0.46 -12.65 -1.93
C VAL A 169 0.62 -12.05 -0.53
N ALA A 170 1.85 -11.84 -0.07
CA ALA A 170 2.11 -11.18 1.21
C ALA A 170 1.61 -9.71 1.18
N GLY A 171 1.84 -9.00 0.07
CA GLY A 171 1.30 -7.65 -0.12
C GLY A 171 -0.22 -7.58 -0.02
N CYS A 172 -0.93 -8.55 -0.63
CA CYS A 172 -2.38 -8.68 -0.49
C CYS A 172 -2.80 -8.97 0.97
N CYS A 173 -2.10 -9.85 1.69
CA CYS A 173 -2.38 -10.11 3.11
C CYS A 173 -2.30 -8.83 3.94
N ILE A 174 -1.28 -8.00 3.71
CA ILE A 174 -1.09 -6.72 4.42
C ILE A 174 -2.25 -5.78 4.13
N LEU A 175 -2.61 -5.60 2.85
CA LEU A 175 -3.71 -4.70 2.47
C LEU A 175 -5.07 -5.20 2.97
N VAL A 176 -5.35 -6.51 2.87
CA VAL A 176 -6.58 -7.14 3.41
C VAL A 176 -6.69 -6.93 4.92
N ALA A 177 -5.61 -7.19 5.67
CA ALA A 177 -5.56 -6.97 7.11
C ALA A 177 -5.84 -5.50 7.45
N THR A 178 -5.18 -4.57 6.74
CA THR A 178 -5.35 -3.13 6.90
C THR A 178 -6.79 -2.69 6.65
N MET A 179 -7.38 -3.07 5.51
CA MET A 179 -8.73 -2.67 5.16
C MET A 179 -9.79 -3.25 6.11
N ARG A 180 -9.58 -4.49 6.59
CA ARG A 180 -10.48 -5.11 7.57
C ARG A 180 -10.36 -4.44 8.94
N ARG A 181 -9.15 -4.24 9.43
CA ARG A 181 -8.90 -3.69 10.77
C ARG A 181 -9.35 -2.23 10.89
N LEU A 182 -9.13 -1.42 9.85
CA LEU A 182 -9.54 -0.02 9.80
C LEU A 182 -10.96 0.17 9.26
N HIS A 183 -11.70 -0.90 8.99
CA HIS A 183 -13.07 -0.88 8.45
C HIS A 183 -13.22 -0.09 7.14
N LEU A 184 -12.17 -0.07 6.30
CA LEU A 184 -12.17 0.63 5.03
C LEU A 184 -13.05 -0.13 4.02
N ALA A 185 -14.01 0.55 3.41
CA ALA A 185 -14.80 -0.02 2.32
C ALA A 185 -14.05 0.06 0.99
N GLU A 186 -13.26 1.13 0.81
CA GLU A 186 -12.45 1.38 -0.38
C GLU A 186 -11.25 2.24 -0.04
N ILE A 187 -10.26 2.26 -0.93
CA ILE A 187 -9.12 3.18 -0.93
C ILE A 187 -8.98 3.84 -2.30
N THR A 188 -8.47 5.07 -2.35
CA THR A 188 -8.09 5.71 -3.61
C THR A 188 -6.67 5.31 -3.97
N VAL A 189 -6.47 4.75 -5.14
CA VAL A 189 -5.13 4.38 -5.63
C VAL A 189 -4.38 5.63 -6.10
N SER A 190 -3.14 5.80 -5.67
CA SER A 190 -2.24 6.81 -6.24
C SER A 190 -1.00 6.14 -6.83
N THR A 191 -0.71 6.46 -8.07
CA THR A 191 0.52 6.06 -8.76
C THR A 191 1.69 7.00 -8.44
N ARG A 192 1.42 8.04 -7.64
CA ARG A 192 2.40 9.02 -7.16
C ARG A 192 2.86 8.65 -5.76
N GLY A 193 4.07 9.08 -5.38
CA GLY A 193 4.64 8.78 -4.06
C GLY A 193 5.88 9.61 -3.77
N LEU A 194 6.86 9.01 -3.09
CA LEU A 194 8.07 9.67 -2.62
C LEU A 194 8.76 10.52 -3.70
N LEU A 195 8.99 9.95 -4.89
CA LEU A 195 9.71 10.65 -5.96
C LEU A 195 8.95 11.88 -6.47
N ASP A 196 7.62 11.78 -6.56
CA ASP A 196 6.76 12.90 -6.96
C ASP A 196 6.79 14.00 -5.90
N GLY A 197 6.78 13.64 -4.62
CA GLY A 197 6.93 14.55 -3.50
C GLY A 197 8.28 15.28 -3.51
N VAL A 198 9.37 14.58 -3.81
CA VAL A 198 10.71 15.19 -3.96
C VAL A 198 10.70 16.21 -5.11
N VAL A 199 10.19 15.84 -6.29
CA VAL A 199 10.11 16.75 -7.45
C VAL A 199 9.24 17.97 -7.14
N HIS A 200 8.12 17.76 -6.46
CA HIS A 200 7.22 18.85 -6.06
C HIS A 200 7.92 19.82 -5.09
N ARG A 201 8.60 19.31 -4.06
CA ARG A 201 9.38 20.10 -3.11
C ARG A 201 10.45 20.97 -3.80
N VAL A 202 11.18 20.37 -4.75
CA VAL A 202 12.22 21.10 -5.51
C VAL A 202 11.62 22.26 -6.31
N ARG A 203 10.47 22.03 -6.96
CA ARG A 203 9.78 23.07 -7.74
C ARG A 203 9.24 24.21 -6.91
N LEU A 204 8.81 23.96 -5.67
CA LEU A 204 8.33 25.01 -4.76
C LEU A 204 9.47 25.88 -4.21
N ASN A 205 10.70 25.34 -4.16
CA ASN A 205 11.89 26.04 -3.64
C ASN A 205 12.73 26.71 -4.75
N SER A 206 12.32 26.63 -6.01
CA SER A 206 12.96 27.24 -7.19
C SER A 206 12.28 28.52 -7.61
#